data_bfc8a7fee5d3fc8288b046fd51aa1a19
#
_entry.id   bfc8a7fee5d3fc8288b046fd51aa1a19
#
_cell.length_a   1.000
_cell.length_b   1.000
_cell.length_c   1.000
_cell.angle_alpha   90.00
_cell.angle_beta   90.00
_cell.angle_gamma   90.00
#
_symmetry.space_group_name_H-M   'P 1'
#
loop_
_entity.id
_entity.type
_entity.pdbx_description
1 polymer ?
#
loop_
_entity_poly.entity_id
_entity_poly.type
_entity_poly.pdbx_seq_one_letter_code
_entity_poly.pdbx_strand_id
1 'polypeptide(L)'
;MIKSIFITFCTVLLCCNTLAAEVQTPQDSVRFSEYLPVRHTDPVTWVTRYQGEIDRYQTENRTLRDTSCNVLFLGSSSINLWDNIYRDMAPLKILRRSYGGAALRDMLYNYDVIAREYHPRSIVVYVENDLAGTPEDLTVGETFDFFRLLTNRLQRDYPDIPIFILSYKPSLARKEMIPKHEIINTLLKEYASKTDGLTYVDVASCLYGANGELRKDIFKPDGLHMNQNG
;
A
#
# COMPACT_ATOMS: atom_id res chain seq x y z
N MET A 1 -11.36 65.56 -12.85
CA MET A 1 -10.72 64.29 -13.23
C MET A 1 -10.67 63.26 -12.12
N ILE A 2 -10.58 63.61 -10.82
CA ILE A 2 -10.47 62.69 -9.68
C ILE A 2 -11.76 61.96 -9.31
N LYS A 3 -12.95 62.57 -9.55
CA LYS A 3 -14.25 61.93 -9.23
C LYS A 3 -14.65 60.79 -10.18
N SER A 4 -14.16 60.79 -11.44
CA SER A 4 -14.51 59.79 -12.42
C SER A 4 -13.74 58.45 -12.23
N ILE A 5 -12.53 58.51 -11.63
CA ILE A 5 -11.69 57.36 -11.36
C ILE A 5 -12.20 56.56 -10.13
N PHE A 6 -12.81 57.25 -9.16
CA PHE A 6 -13.35 56.60 -7.96
C PHE A 6 -14.61 55.76 -8.24
N ILE A 7 -15.46 56.22 -9.19
CA ILE A 7 -16.68 55.49 -9.56
C ILE A 7 -16.36 54.25 -10.33
N THR A 8 -15.31 54.26 -11.19
CA THR A 8 -14.88 53.09 -11.96
C THR A 8 -14.22 52.01 -11.06
N PHE A 9 -13.55 52.47 -9.99
CA PHE A 9 -12.91 51.53 -9.06
C PHE A 9 -13.94 50.83 -8.16
N CYS A 10 -14.98 51.51 -7.71
CA CYS A 10 -16.07 50.89 -6.94
C CYS A 10 -16.90 49.89 -7.77
N THR A 11 -17.10 50.13 -9.08
CA THR A 11 -17.85 49.19 -9.94
C THR A 11 -17.07 47.91 -10.21
N VAL A 12 -15.76 47.98 -10.34
CA VAL A 12 -14.91 46.77 -10.47
C VAL A 12 -14.86 45.96 -9.20
N LEU A 13 -14.83 46.60 -8.00
CA LEU A 13 -14.89 45.89 -6.72
C LEU A 13 -16.25 45.23 -6.46
N LEU A 14 -17.37 45.85 -6.93
CA LEU A 14 -18.70 45.22 -6.81
C LEU A 14 -18.88 44.04 -7.77
N CYS A 15 -18.27 44.06 -8.96
CA CYS A 15 -18.29 42.90 -9.87
C CYS A 15 -17.43 41.72 -9.41
N CYS A 16 -16.36 41.97 -8.67
CA CYS A 16 -15.54 40.87 -8.08
C CYS A 16 -16.21 40.18 -6.91
N ASN A 17 -17.14 40.84 -6.20
CA ASN A 17 -17.83 40.22 -5.05
C ASN A 17 -19.05 39.39 -5.43
N THR A 18 -19.50 39.39 -6.70
CA THR A 18 -20.60 38.52 -7.16
C THR A 18 -20.11 37.22 -7.79
N LEU A 19 -18.78 37.01 -7.90
CA LEU A 19 -18.15 35.73 -8.29
C LEU A 19 -17.61 34.94 -7.10
N ALA A 20 -17.93 35.36 -5.86
CA ALA A 20 -17.60 34.63 -4.68
C ALA A 20 -18.60 33.51 -4.44
N ALA A 21 -18.18 32.30 -4.76
CA ALA A 21 -18.65 31.04 -4.22
C ALA A 21 -20.14 30.75 -4.48
N GLU A 22 -20.43 30.10 -5.57
CA GLU A 22 -21.40 29.03 -5.48
C GLU A 22 -20.86 28.04 -4.44
N VAL A 23 -21.34 28.21 -3.22
CA VAL A 23 -21.20 27.21 -2.17
C VAL A 23 -21.83 25.95 -2.79
N GLN A 24 -21.01 24.96 -3.07
CA GLN A 24 -21.50 23.64 -3.49
C GLN A 24 -22.60 23.24 -2.52
N THR A 25 -23.81 23.15 -3.04
CA THR A 25 -24.94 22.74 -2.23
C THR A 25 -24.73 21.28 -1.79
N PRO A 26 -25.29 20.86 -0.63
CA PRO A 26 -25.23 19.46 -0.21
C PRO A 26 -25.66 18.46 -1.29
N GLN A 27 -26.44 18.91 -2.28
CA GLN A 27 -26.94 18.12 -3.38
C GLN A 27 -25.85 17.78 -4.41
N ASP A 28 -24.81 18.63 -4.57
CA ASP A 28 -23.70 18.37 -5.48
C ASP A 28 -22.70 17.37 -4.86
N SER A 29 -22.56 17.38 -3.54
CA SER A 29 -21.74 16.39 -2.82
C SER A 29 -22.37 14.98 -2.84
N VAL A 30 -23.72 14.89 -2.84
CA VAL A 30 -24.45 13.63 -2.98
C VAL A 30 -24.29 13.06 -4.40
N ARG A 31 -24.35 13.90 -5.43
CA ARG A 31 -24.13 13.47 -6.82
C ARG A 31 -22.72 12.94 -7.07
N PHE A 32 -21.72 13.51 -6.44
CA PHE A 32 -20.35 13.01 -6.56
C PHE A 32 -20.18 11.62 -5.97
N SER A 33 -20.90 11.30 -4.90
CA SER A 33 -20.87 9.96 -4.28
C SER A 33 -21.56 8.89 -5.12
N GLU A 34 -22.49 9.26 -6.02
CA GLU A 34 -23.16 8.33 -6.93
C GLU A 34 -22.23 7.83 -8.04
N TYR A 35 -21.16 8.56 -8.38
CA TYR A 35 -20.17 8.18 -9.38
C TYR A 35 -18.96 7.44 -8.80
N LEU A 36 -18.78 7.45 -7.48
CA LEU A 36 -17.78 6.63 -6.86
C LEU A 36 -18.31 5.19 -6.83
N PRO A 37 -17.57 4.20 -7.35
CA PRO A 37 -17.99 2.82 -7.23
C PRO A 37 -18.17 2.51 -5.76
N VAL A 38 -19.42 2.28 -5.35
CA VAL A 38 -19.74 1.85 -3.99
C VAL A 38 -19.15 0.45 -3.84
N ARG A 39 -17.93 0.39 -3.34
CA ARG A 39 -17.35 -0.88 -2.95
C ARG A 39 -18.02 -1.29 -1.63
N HIS A 40 -18.65 -2.45 -1.66
CA HIS A 40 -19.60 -2.97 -0.69
C HIS A 40 -19.05 -3.32 0.69
N THR A 41 -17.97 -2.70 1.11
CA THR A 41 -17.50 -2.84 2.47
C THR A 41 -18.05 -1.72 3.31
N ASP A 42 -18.76 -2.06 4.37
CA ASP A 42 -19.10 -1.12 5.42
C ASP A 42 -17.83 -0.36 5.83
N PRO A 43 -17.76 0.97 5.65
CA PRO A 43 -16.57 1.75 5.98
C PRO A 43 -16.09 1.54 7.42
N VAL A 44 -17.02 1.33 8.35
CA VAL A 44 -16.71 1.08 9.76
C VAL A 44 -16.05 -0.29 9.92
N THR A 45 -16.61 -1.31 9.32
CA THR A 45 -16.05 -2.69 9.36
C THR A 45 -14.66 -2.72 8.74
N TRP A 46 -14.45 -2.02 7.62
CA TRP A 46 -13.15 -1.94 6.99
C TRP A 46 -12.11 -1.28 7.90
N VAL A 47 -12.43 -0.15 8.52
CA VAL A 47 -11.52 0.60 9.40
C VAL A 47 -11.13 -0.22 10.64
N THR A 48 -12.03 -1.02 11.18
CA THR A 48 -11.80 -1.79 12.40
C THR A 48 -11.35 -3.23 12.15
N ARG A 49 -11.30 -3.66 10.89
CA ARG A 49 -11.03 -5.05 10.49
C ARG A 49 -9.79 -5.66 11.14
N TYR A 50 -8.74 -4.87 11.31
CA TYR A 50 -7.44 -5.30 11.86
C TYR A 50 -7.14 -4.68 13.23
N GLN A 51 -8.17 -4.21 13.94
CA GLN A 51 -7.97 -3.49 15.21
C GLN A 51 -7.17 -4.31 16.22
N GLY A 52 -7.42 -5.63 16.30
CA GLY A 52 -6.67 -6.51 17.22
C GLY A 52 -5.17 -6.57 16.93
N GLU A 53 -4.78 -6.67 15.65
CA GLU A 53 -3.38 -6.65 15.24
C GLU A 53 -2.75 -5.28 15.47
N ILE A 54 -3.48 -4.22 15.22
CA ILE A 54 -3.01 -2.86 15.41
C ILE A 54 -2.83 -2.55 16.90
N ASP A 55 -3.77 -2.94 17.76
CA ASP A 55 -3.67 -2.79 19.22
C ASP A 55 -2.46 -3.56 19.78
N ARG A 56 -2.20 -4.76 19.23
CA ARG A 56 -1.00 -5.53 19.56
C ARG A 56 0.26 -4.78 19.18
N TYR A 57 0.34 -4.23 17.97
CA TYR A 57 1.50 -3.44 17.54
C TYR A 57 1.67 -2.15 18.34
N GLN A 58 0.59 -1.44 18.67
CA GLN A 58 0.65 -0.28 19.56
C GLN A 58 1.21 -0.65 20.94
N THR A 59 0.79 -1.80 21.48
CA THR A 59 1.28 -2.30 22.77
C THR A 59 2.76 -2.67 22.70
N GLU A 60 3.17 -3.38 21.64
CA GLU A 60 4.58 -3.69 21.40
C GLU A 60 5.42 -2.40 21.27
N ASN A 61 4.94 -1.40 20.52
CA ASN A 61 5.64 -0.13 20.31
C ASN A 61 5.89 0.62 21.63
N ARG A 62 4.91 0.63 22.55
CA ARG A 62 5.07 1.25 23.88
C ARG A 62 6.14 0.60 24.73
N THR A 63 6.42 -0.69 24.51
CA THR A 63 7.40 -1.46 25.27
C THR A 63 8.75 -1.59 24.57
N LEU A 64 8.80 -1.26 23.29
CA LEU A 64 10.02 -1.37 22.49
C LEU A 64 11.01 -0.26 22.87
N ARG A 65 12.11 -0.65 23.54
CA ARG A 65 13.15 0.29 23.98
C ARG A 65 14.04 0.80 22.84
N ASP A 66 14.18 -0.01 21.78
CA ASP A 66 15.03 0.27 20.64
C ASP A 66 14.24 0.00 19.36
N THR A 67 13.88 1.08 18.66
CA THR A 67 13.14 1.05 17.41
C THR A 67 14.03 0.90 16.18
N SER A 68 15.36 0.78 16.36
CA SER A 68 16.30 0.55 15.26
C SER A 68 16.21 -0.89 14.75
N CYS A 69 16.30 -1.07 13.45
CA CYS A 69 16.42 -2.38 12.80
C CYS A 69 17.22 -2.29 11.50
N ASN A 70 17.74 -3.43 11.03
CA ASN A 70 18.34 -3.48 9.71
C ASN A 70 17.25 -3.46 8.64
N VAL A 71 16.18 -4.23 8.84
CA VAL A 71 15.09 -4.33 7.87
C VAL A 71 13.74 -4.23 8.58
N LEU A 72 12.92 -3.29 8.12
CA LEU A 72 11.49 -3.23 8.45
C LEU A 72 10.70 -3.95 7.35
N PHE A 73 10.02 -5.04 7.69
CA PHE A 73 9.12 -5.74 6.80
C PHE A 73 7.69 -5.25 6.99
N LEU A 74 7.14 -4.67 5.95
CA LEU A 74 5.72 -4.29 5.85
C LEU A 74 5.01 -5.24 4.90
N GLY A 75 3.89 -5.83 5.31
CA GLY A 75 3.25 -6.76 4.40
C GLY A 75 2.01 -7.46 4.90
N SER A 76 1.56 -8.36 4.06
CA SER A 76 0.39 -9.19 4.28
C SER A 76 0.75 -10.59 4.80
N SER A 77 -0.12 -11.56 4.56
CA SER A 77 0.00 -12.93 5.09
C SER A 77 1.31 -13.63 4.71
N SER A 78 1.88 -13.39 3.54
CA SER A 78 3.13 -14.06 3.15
C SER A 78 4.31 -13.66 4.03
N ILE A 79 4.36 -12.39 4.48
CA ILE A 79 5.34 -11.96 5.48
C ILE A 79 4.92 -12.44 6.89
N ASN A 80 3.62 -12.35 7.21
CA ASN A 80 3.12 -12.72 8.53
C ASN A 80 3.31 -14.21 8.85
N LEU A 81 3.16 -15.07 7.86
CA LEU A 81 3.28 -16.54 7.97
C LEU A 81 4.67 -17.07 7.60
N TRP A 82 5.67 -16.21 7.47
CA TRP A 82 7.06 -16.62 7.36
C TRP A 82 7.59 -16.93 8.75
N ASP A 83 7.34 -18.17 9.20
CA ASP A 83 7.57 -18.60 10.58
C ASP A 83 9.03 -18.46 11.01
N ASN A 84 9.97 -18.70 10.09
CA ASN A 84 11.40 -18.70 10.34
C ASN A 84 12.10 -17.38 9.95
N ILE A 85 11.36 -16.30 9.67
CA ILE A 85 11.91 -15.05 9.12
C ILE A 85 13.13 -14.52 9.93
N TYR A 86 13.10 -14.63 11.24
CA TYR A 86 14.20 -14.15 12.10
C TYR A 86 15.47 -15.00 11.94
N ARG A 87 15.32 -16.31 11.77
CA ARG A 87 16.43 -17.23 11.50
C ARG A 87 16.97 -17.06 10.09
N ASP A 88 16.06 -16.97 9.12
CA ASP A 88 16.39 -16.94 7.70
C ASP A 88 17.04 -15.60 7.31
N MET A 89 16.73 -14.54 8.03
CA MET A 89 17.33 -13.22 7.86
C MET A 89 18.55 -12.94 8.76
N ALA A 90 18.94 -13.90 9.61
CA ALA A 90 20.10 -13.72 10.48
C ALA A 90 21.39 -13.48 9.64
N PRO A 91 22.29 -12.60 10.07
CA PRO A 91 22.38 -11.91 11.36
C PRO A 91 21.64 -10.55 11.42
N LEU A 92 20.78 -10.23 10.45
CA LEU A 92 20.10 -8.95 10.40
C LEU A 92 19.05 -8.84 11.52
N LYS A 93 19.05 -7.71 12.23
CA LYS A 93 17.96 -7.36 13.14
C LYS A 93 16.78 -6.91 12.30
N ILE A 94 15.70 -7.67 12.30
CA ILE A 94 14.49 -7.35 11.57
C ILE A 94 13.36 -6.93 12.50
N LEU A 95 12.46 -6.12 11.97
CA LEU A 95 11.19 -5.81 12.57
C LEU A 95 10.08 -6.16 11.57
N ARG A 96 9.13 -6.99 12.00
CA ARG A 96 8.01 -7.42 11.17
C ARG A 96 6.74 -6.69 11.60
N ARG A 97 6.13 -5.97 10.65
CA ARG A 97 4.84 -5.29 10.79
C ARG A 97 3.93 -5.70 9.64
N SER A 98 3.35 -6.87 9.80
CA SER A 98 2.52 -7.54 8.79
C SER A 98 1.34 -8.23 9.44
N TYR A 99 0.23 -8.32 8.73
CA TYR A 99 -0.97 -9.02 9.18
C TYR A 99 -1.70 -9.70 8.04
N GLY A 100 -2.37 -10.82 8.33
CA GLY A 100 -3.01 -11.66 7.33
C GLY A 100 -4.13 -10.94 6.59
N GLY A 101 -4.14 -11.03 5.25
CA GLY A 101 -5.18 -10.43 4.44
C GLY A 101 -5.08 -8.92 4.23
N ALA A 102 -4.04 -8.26 4.74
CA ALA A 102 -3.86 -6.83 4.55
C ALA A 102 -3.73 -6.45 3.07
N ALA A 103 -4.41 -5.38 2.69
CA ALA A 103 -4.32 -4.69 1.42
C ALA A 103 -3.53 -3.38 1.58
N LEU A 104 -3.16 -2.73 0.48
CA LEU A 104 -2.42 -1.46 0.51
C LEU A 104 -3.15 -0.36 1.26
N ARG A 105 -4.49 -0.30 1.14
CA ARG A 105 -5.31 0.64 1.91
C ARG A 105 -5.17 0.45 3.41
N ASP A 106 -5.05 -0.80 3.87
CA ASP A 106 -4.89 -1.13 5.29
C ASP A 106 -3.52 -0.70 5.79
N MET A 107 -2.46 -0.87 4.97
CA MET A 107 -1.11 -0.37 5.25
C MET A 107 -1.09 1.16 5.35
N LEU A 108 -1.77 1.85 4.44
CA LEU A 108 -1.84 3.31 4.43
C LEU A 108 -2.64 3.85 5.63
N TYR A 109 -3.75 3.21 5.98
CA TYR A 109 -4.58 3.62 7.11
C TYR A 109 -3.85 3.45 8.45
N ASN A 110 -3.16 2.33 8.61
CA ASN A 110 -2.46 1.99 9.85
C ASN A 110 -0.97 2.40 9.85
N TYR A 111 -0.56 3.20 8.87
CA TYR A 111 0.84 3.55 8.61
C TYR A 111 1.59 4.05 9.84
N ASP A 112 0.98 4.92 10.62
CA ASP A 112 1.65 5.54 11.78
C ASP A 112 2.05 4.49 12.82
N VAL A 113 1.26 3.44 12.98
CA VAL A 113 1.53 2.35 13.93
C VAL A 113 2.56 1.35 13.39
N ILE A 114 2.49 1.04 12.08
CA ILE A 114 3.29 -0.04 11.49
C ILE A 114 4.61 0.43 10.88
N ALA A 115 4.77 1.72 10.62
CA ALA A 115 5.97 2.22 9.94
C ALA A 115 6.64 3.40 10.65
N ARG A 116 5.89 4.43 11.04
CA ARG A 116 6.43 5.76 11.38
C ARG A 116 7.36 5.80 12.61
N GLU A 117 7.19 4.90 13.56
CA GLU A 117 7.90 4.94 14.85
C GLU A 117 9.25 4.23 14.84
N TYR A 118 9.71 3.73 13.69
CA TYR A 118 10.92 2.90 13.62
C TYR A 118 12.08 3.62 12.93
N HIS A 119 13.28 3.09 13.14
CA HIS A 119 14.52 3.58 12.53
C HIS A 119 15.20 2.46 11.73
N PRO A 120 14.60 2.05 10.59
CA PRO A 120 15.14 1.00 9.74
C PRO A 120 16.35 1.48 8.95
N ARG A 121 17.22 0.54 8.52
CA ARG A 121 18.24 0.78 7.49
C ARG A 121 17.75 0.42 6.08
N SER A 122 16.69 -0.36 6.00
CA SER A 122 15.99 -0.66 4.76
C SER A 122 14.54 -1.05 5.07
N ILE A 123 13.66 -0.90 4.08
CA ILE A 123 12.25 -1.26 4.20
C ILE A 123 11.91 -2.23 3.07
N VAL A 124 11.21 -3.32 3.41
CA VAL A 124 10.68 -4.28 2.44
C VAL A 124 9.16 -4.22 2.47
N VAL A 125 8.55 -4.08 1.31
CA VAL A 125 7.09 -4.02 1.13
C VAL A 125 6.62 -5.21 0.30
N TYR A 126 5.67 -5.97 0.86
CA TYR A 126 5.00 -7.06 0.15
C TYR A 126 3.51 -7.10 0.49
N VAL A 127 2.66 -6.63 -0.41
CA VAL A 127 1.20 -6.61 -0.27
C VAL A 127 0.58 -7.04 -1.60
N GLU A 128 -0.28 -8.08 -1.59
CA GLU A 128 -0.86 -8.64 -2.82
C GLU A 128 -2.40 -8.82 -2.76
N ASN A 129 -3.04 -8.43 -1.65
CA ASN A 129 -4.47 -8.70 -1.47
C ASN A 129 -5.40 -7.69 -2.17
N ASP A 130 -4.84 -6.69 -2.82
CA ASP A 130 -5.60 -5.76 -3.67
C ASP A 130 -6.01 -6.41 -4.99
N LEU A 131 -5.35 -7.52 -5.38
CA LEU A 131 -5.62 -8.32 -6.58
C LEU A 131 -5.70 -9.80 -6.18
N ALA A 132 -6.69 -10.17 -5.39
CA ALA A 132 -6.83 -11.49 -4.77
C ALA A 132 -7.82 -12.44 -5.49
N GLY A 133 -8.58 -11.94 -6.45
CA GLY A 133 -9.67 -12.66 -7.10
C GLY A 133 -10.98 -12.58 -6.32
N THR A 134 -11.18 -11.51 -5.58
CA THR A 134 -12.39 -11.26 -4.77
C THR A 134 -13.20 -10.09 -5.33
N PRO A 135 -14.49 -9.97 -4.98
CA PRO A 135 -15.28 -8.79 -5.35
C PRO A 135 -14.75 -7.46 -4.82
N GLU A 136 -13.87 -7.52 -3.83
CA GLU A 136 -13.27 -6.36 -3.18
C GLU A 136 -11.97 -5.89 -3.85
N ASP A 137 -11.52 -6.61 -4.89
CA ASP A 137 -10.29 -6.29 -5.61
C ASP A 137 -10.33 -4.89 -6.20
N LEU A 138 -9.19 -4.25 -6.15
CA LEU A 138 -8.92 -3.03 -6.90
C LEU A 138 -8.68 -3.36 -8.39
N THR A 139 -8.76 -2.36 -9.25
CA THR A 139 -8.15 -2.45 -10.57
C THR A 139 -6.62 -2.42 -10.46
N VAL A 140 -5.92 -2.87 -11.48
CA VAL A 140 -4.45 -2.79 -11.52
C VAL A 140 -3.96 -1.34 -11.40
N GLY A 141 -4.67 -0.39 -12.03
CA GLY A 141 -4.35 1.04 -11.95
C GLY A 141 -4.48 1.59 -10.53
N GLU A 142 -5.60 1.30 -9.85
CA GLU A 142 -5.81 1.71 -8.44
C GLU A 142 -4.77 1.07 -7.52
N THR A 143 -4.47 -0.21 -7.72
CA THR A 143 -3.42 -0.91 -6.97
C THR A 143 -2.06 -0.21 -7.14
N PHE A 144 -1.72 0.15 -8.38
CA PHE A 144 -0.48 0.89 -8.66
C PHE A 144 -0.45 2.26 -7.98
N ASP A 145 -1.56 3.00 -8.01
CA ASP A 145 -1.65 4.31 -7.34
C ASP A 145 -1.53 4.18 -5.81
N PHE A 146 -2.10 3.15 -5.20
CA PHE A 146 -1.90 2.90 -3.77
C PHE A 146 -0.44 2.53 -3.43
N PHE A 147 0.25 1.78 -4.29
CA PHE A 147 1.69 1.55 -4.12
C PHE A 147 2.47 2.86 -4.18
N ARG A 148 2.18 3.72 -5.14
CA ARG A 148 2.82 5.05 -5.24
C ARG A 148 2.56 5.89 -4.00
N LEU A 149 1.34 5.89 -3.48
CA LEU A 149 1.00 6.60 -2.24
C LEU A 149 1.79 6.07 -1.06
N LEU A 150 1.88 4.75 -0.90
CA LEU A 150 2.63 4.13 0.19
C LEU A 150 4.12 4.42 0.10
N THR A 151 4.73 4.22 -1.08
CA THR A 151 6.16 4.46 -1.28
C THR A 151 6.53 5.93 -1.16
N ASN A 152 5.71 6.85 -1.69
CA ASN A 152 5.91 8.29 -1.51
C ASN A 152 5.86 8.69 -0.03
N ARG A 153 4.93 8.11 0.75
CA ARG A 153 4.86 8.35 2.18
C ARG A 153 6.10 7.82 2.90
N LEU A 154 6.54 6.61 2.56
CA LEU A 154 7.77 6.03 3.10
C LEU A 154 8.98 6.87 2.74
N GLN A 155 9.15 7.30 1.49
CA GLN A 155 10.29 8.14 1.07
C GLN A 155 10.30 9.52 1.73
N ARG A 156 9.13 10.11 1.96
CA ARG A 156 9.03 11.37 2.69
C ARG A 156 9.48 11.23 4.15
N ASP A 157 9.05 10.15 4.81
CA ASP A 157 9.34 9.92 6.23
C ASP A 157 10.74 9.28 6.42
N TYR A 158 11.29 8.64 5.39
CA TYR A 158 12.59 7.95 5.34
C TYR A 158 13.37 8.30 4.05
N PRO A 159 13.80 9.54 3.88
CA PRO A 159 14.34 10.02 2.59
C PRO A 159 15.60 9.30 2.11
N ASP A 160 16.43 8.79 3.03
CA ASP A 160 17.72 8.15 2.71
C ASP A 160 17.68 6.62 2.86
N ILE A 161 16.51 6.04 3.12
CA ILE A 161 16.37 4.62 3.39
C ILE A 161 15.93 3.88 2.12
N PRO A 162 16.67 2.87 1.64
CA PRO A 162 16.26 2.08 0.50
C PRO A 162 15.00 1.29 0.78
N ILE A 163 14.07 1.32 -0.18
CA ILE A 163 12.79 0.62 -0.13
C ILE A 163 12.78 -0.46 -1.21
N PHE A 164 12.54 -1.71 -0.81
CA PHE A 164 12.44 -2.87 -1.67
C PHE A 164 10.97 -3.25 -1.84
N ILE A 165 10.49 -3.26 -3.07
CA ILE A 165 9.14 -3.71 -3.43
C ILE A 165 9.27 -5.13 -3.98
N LEU A 166 8.70 -6.11 -3.29
CA LEU A 166 8.67 -7.47 -3.79
C LEU A 166 7.53 -7.63 -4.81
N SER A 167 7.79 -8.39 -5.88
CA SER A 167 6.79 -8.67 -6.90
C SER A 167 5.57 -9.40 -6.33
N TYR A 168 4.41 -9.19 -6.94
CA TYR A 168 3.27 -10.09 -6.79
C TYR A 168 3.69 -11.49 -7.23
N LYS A 169 3.50 -12.47 -6.34
CA LYS A 169 3.84 -13.85 -6.67
C LYS A 169 2.66 -14.58 -7.30
N PRO A 170 2.88 -15.45 -8.29
CA PRO A 170 1.86 -16.39 -8.74
C PRO A 170 1.54 -17.38 -7.62
N SER A 171 0.30 -17.89 -7.60
CA SER A 171 -0.10 -18.96 -6.68
C SER A 171 -1.11 -19.90 -7.31
N LEU A 172 -1.19 -21.12 -6.78
CA LEU A 172 -2.14 -22.11 -7.27
C LEU A 172 -3.59 -21.70 -7.00
N ALA A 173 -3.82 -21.06 -5.85
CA ALA A 173 -5.14 -20.59 -5.43
C ALA A 173 -5.64 -19.36 -6.21
N ARG A 174 -4.73 -18.61 -6.83
CA ARG A 174 -5.05 -17.36 -7.54
C ARG A 174 -4.58 -17.38 -8.99
N LYS A 175 -4.68 -18.53 -9.66
CA LYS A 175 -4.22 -18.68 -11.06
C LYS A 175 -4.87 -17.69 -12.02
N GLU A 176 -6.15 -17.41 -11.82
CA GLU A 176 -6.93 -16.47 -12.63
C GLU A 176 -6.40 -15.03 -12.52
N MET A 177 -5.65 -14.73 -11.44
CA MET A 177 -5.09 -13.41 -11.20
C MET A 177 -3.69 -13.22 -11.78
N ILE A 178 -3.04 -14.29 -12.23
CA ILE A 178 -1.66 -14.23 -12.76
C ILE A 178 -1.50 -13.15 -13.84
N PRO A 179 -2.40 -13.01 -14.85
CA PRO A 179 -2.25 -11.94 -15.84
C PRO A 179 -2.28 -10.52 -15.23
N LYS A 180 -3.11 -10.28 -14.22
CA LYS A 180 -3.13 -9.00 -13.51
C LYS A 180 -1.86 -8.78 -12.68
N HIS A 181 -1.36 -9.85 -12.04
CA HIS A 181 -0.08 -9.81 -11.29
C HIS A 181 1.11 -9.51 -12.22
N GLU A 182 1.13 -10.01 -13.43
CA GLU A 182 2.18 -9.70 -14.41
C GLU A 182 2.14 -8.22 -14.85
N ILE A 183 0.94 -7.68 -15.04
CA ILE A 183 0.78 -6.25 -15.39
C ILE A 183 1.25 -5.36 -14.24
N ILE A 184 0.79 -5.61 -13.01
CA ILE A 184 1.23 -4.80 -11.86
C ILE A 184 2.73 -4.93 -11.61
N ASN A 185 3.31 -6.12 -11.76
CA ASN A 185 4.75 -6.35 -11.63
C ASN A 185 5.54 -5.54 -12.66
N THR A 186 5.05 -5.45 -13.89
CA THR A 186 5.67 -4.63 -14.95
C THR A 186 5.64 -3.15 -14.54
N LEU A 187 4.50 -2.64 -14.07
CA LEU A 187 4.36 -1.25 -13.62
C LEU A 187 5.26 -0.94 -12.42
N LEU A 188 5.31 -1.84 -11.43
CA LEU A 188 6.16 -1.66 -10.24
C LEU A 188 7.65 -1.67 -10.60
N LYS A 189 8.06 -2.56 -11.49
CA LYS A 189 9.44 -2.64 -12.00
C LYS A 189 9.84 -1.36 -12.73
N GLU A 190 8.97 -0.87 -13.61
CA GLU A 190 9.21 0.37 -14.35
C GLU A 190 9.24 1.58 -13.41
N TYR A 191 8.31 1.65 -12.46
CA TYR A 191 8.26 2.72 -11.47
C TYR A 191 9.52 2.76 -10.60
N ALA A 192 9.94 1.61 -10.07
CA ALA A 192 11.16 1.52 -9.27
C ALA A 192 12.41 1.91 -10.07
N SER A 193 12.48 1.55 -11.36
CA SER A 193 13.63 1.91 -12.22
C SER A 193 13.77 3.42 -12.48
N LYS A 194 12.69 4.19 -12.25
CA LYS A 194 12.63 5.64 -12.48
C LYS A 194 12.56 6.45 -11.18
N THR A 195 12.63 5.77 -10.02
CA THR A 195 12.46 6.41 -8.72
C THR A 195 13.64 6.08 -7.82
N ASP A 196 14.44 7.09 -7.49
CA ASP A 196 15.58 6.92 -6.60
C ASP A 196 15.15 6.36 -5.25
N GLY A 197 15.96 5.47 -4.67
CA GLY A 197 15.68 4.83 -3.40
C GLY A 197 14.66 3.68 -3.45
N LEU A 198 14.01 3.41 -4.60
CA LEU A 198 13.18 2.23 -4.80
C LEU A 198 13.91 1.13 -5.56
N THR A 199 13.71 -0.10 -5.14
CA THR A 199 14.22 -1.29 -5.82
C THR A 199 13.10 -2.32 -5.95
N TYR A 200 12.82 -2.76 -7.17
CA TYR A 200 11.94 -3.89 -7.42
C TYR A 200 12.72 -5.19 -7.29
N VAL A 201 12.18 -6.13 -6.53
CA VAL A 201 12.76 -7.47 -6.34
C VAL A 201 11.81 -8.51 -6.91
N ASP A 202 12.25 -9.22 -7.92
CA ASP A 202 11.50 -10.30 -8.53
C ASP A 202 11.59 -11.57 -7.66
N VAL A 203 10.52 -11.83 -6.94
CA VAL A 203 10.32 -13.08 -6.16
C VAL A 203 9.34 -14.03 -6.87
N ALA A 204 8.83 -13.66 -8.05
CA ALA A 204 7.85 -14.44 -8.79
C ALA A 204 8.50 -15.45 -9.73
N SER A 205 9.55 -15.05 -10.45
CA SER A 205 10.18 -15.89 -11.49
C SER A 205 10.73 -17.20 -10.95
N CYS A 206 11.25 -17.22 -9.73
CA CYS A 206 11.81 -18.44 -9.12
C CYS A 206 10.75 -19.47 -8.70
N LEU A 207 9.47 -19.12 -8.76
CA LEU A 207 8.37 -20.03 -8.43
C LEU A 207 7.95 -20.94 -9.57
N TYR A 208 8.49 -20.71 -10.77
CA TYR A 208 8.26 -21.57 -11.93
C TYR A 208 9.36 -22.61 -12.06
N GLY A 209 8.98 -23.82 -12.47
CA GLY A 209 9.92 -24.88 -12.81
C GLY A 209 10.55 -24.69 -14.19
N ALA A 210 11.53 -25.50 -14.51
CA ALA A 210 12.19 -25.49 -15.84
C ALA A 210 11.23 -25.76 -17.02
N ASN A 211 10.08 -26.38 -16.74
CA ASN A 211 9.00 -26.61 -17.72
C ASN A 211 8.07 -25.41 -17.90
N GLY A 212 8.33 -24.29 -17.23
CA GLY A 212 7.48 -23.10 -17.25
C GLY A 212 6.20 -23.21 -16.43
N GLU A 213 5.99 -24.30 -15.71
CA GLU A 213 4.84 -24.47 -14.83
C GLU A 213 5.13 -23.99 -13.41
N LEU A 214 4.08 -23.49 -12.74
CA LEU A 214 4.16 -23.11 -11.35
C LEU A 214 4.44 -24.35 -10.47
N ARG A 215 5.49 -24.29 -9.67
CA ARG A 215 5.88 -25.36 -8.76
C ARG A 215 4.81 -25.57 -7.69
N LYS A 216 4.41 -26.83 -7.48
CA LYS A 216 3.41 -27.21 -6.49
C LYS A 216 4.01 -27.52 -5.12
N ASP A 217 5.26 -27.97 -5.11
CA ASP A 217 6.00 -28.43 -3.94
C ASP A 217 6.36 -27.32 -2.95
N ILE A 218 6.23 -26.05 -3.35
CA ILE A 218 6.58 -24.87 -2.57
C ILE A 218 5.41 -24.25 -1.81
N PHE A 219 4.18 -24.70 -2.06
CA PHE A 219 2.99 -24.16 -1.41
C PHE A 219 2.50 -25.02 -0.25
N LYS A 220 1.87 -24.39 0.73
CA LYS A 220 1.02 -25.06 1.73
C LYS A 220 -0.22 -25.66 1.03
N PRO A 221 -0.99 -26.52 1.72
CA PRO A 221 -2.20 -27.15 1.12
C PRO A 221 -3.23 -26.14 0.59
N ASP A 222 -3.22 -24.90 1.06
CA ASP A 222 -4.09 -23.82 0.59
C ASP A 222 -3.72 -23.31 -0.82
N GLY A 223 -2.59 -23.73 -1.36
CA GLY A 223 -2.11 -23.33 -2.69
C GLY A 223 -1.75 -21.85 -2.82
N LEU A 224 -1.69 -21.11 -1.70
CA LEU A 224 -1.42 -19.67 -1.65
C LEU A 224 -0.14 -19.35 -0.88
N HIS A 225 -0.04 -19.83 0.35
CA HIS A 225 1.08 -19.53 1.23
C HIS A 225 2.24 -20.50 0.99
N MET A 226 3.46 -19.97 1.14
CA MET A 226 4.67 -20.76 0.97
C MET A 226 4.84 -21.73 2.14
N ASN A 227 5.30 -22.96 1.83
CA ASN A 227 5.83 -23.88 2.82
C ASN A 227 7.35 -23.65 2.98
N GLN A 228 8.03 -24.54 3.69
CA GLN A 228 9.47 -24.39 3.96
C GLN A 228 10.36 -24.50 2.71
N ASN A 229 9.89 -25.16 1.65
CA ASN A 229 10.62 -25.25 0.37
C ASN A 229 10.48 -23.98 -0.47
N GLY A 230 9.40 -23.23 -0.27
CA GLY A 230 9.14 -21.95 -0.93
C GLY A 230 9.76 -20.79 -0.20
#